data_c23cab2129522b96198a815b2d6bc6ce
#
_entry.id   c23cab2129522b96198a815b2d6bc6ce
#
_cell.length_a   1.000
_cell.length_b   1.000
_cell.length_c   1.000
_cell.angle_alpha   90.00
_cell.angle_beta   90.00
_cell.angle_gamma   90.00
#
_symmetry.space_group_name_H-M   'P 1'
#
loop_
_entity.id
_entity.type
_entity.pdbx_description
1 polymer ?
#
loop_
_entity_poly.entity_id
_entity_poly.type
_entity_poly.pdbx_seq_one_letter_code
_entity_poly.pdbx_strand_id
1 'polypeptide(L)'
;MRIVSSFILLFTAVFTAHAVRLPAVINSNMVLQRDMQVPIWGWGDAGEKVSVSFAGQKKETTAGKNGEWMVRLGKLKANASPSTLTVKGNNVIKLENVLVGEVWICSGQSNMEWRVSQCANPKEEIAKSNYPKIRLFDVPGHTVHPLPQREGKGEWKE
;
A
#
# COMPACT_ATOMS: atom_id res chain seq x y z
N MET A 1 62.85 1.76 27.11
CA MET A 1 62.14 2.20 25.90
C MET A 1 60.79 1.53 25.89
N ARG A 2 59.70 2.20 26.30
CA ARG A 2 58.35 1.63 26.36
C ARG A 2 57.61 1.97 25.08
N ILE A 3 57.26 0.98 24.28
CA ILE A 3 56.43 1.14 23.07
C ILE A 3 54.98 1.14 23.51
N VAL A 4 54.29 2.29 23.37
CA VAL A 4 52.83 2.40 23.57
C VAL A 4 52.20 2.12 22.25
N SER A 5 51.61 0.91 22.09
CA SER A 5 50.78 0.58 20.93
C SER A 5 49.42 1.22 21.09
N SER A 6 49.12 2.28 20.31
CA SER A 6 47.79 2.84 20.20
C SER A 6 46.93 1.96 19.31
N PHE A 7 45.93 1.30 19.90
CA PHE A 7 44.86 0.60 19.17
C PHE A 7 43.81 1.63 18.73
N ILE A 8 43.74 1.91 17.44
CA ILE A 8 42.68 2.71 16.84
C ILE A 8 41.47 1.78 16.62
N LEU A 9 40.43 1.94 17.45
CA LEU A 9 39.14 1.24 17.29
C LEU A 9 38.36 1.93 16.14
N LEU A 10 38.33 1.31 14.98
CA LEU A 10 37.54 1.79 13.84
C LEU A 10 36.07 1.45 14.11
N PHE A 11 35.26 2.45 14.48
CA PHE A 11 33.81 2.30 14.65
C PHE A 11 33.15 2.36 13.27
N THR A 12 32.89 1.23 12.65
CA THR A 12 32.07 1.17 11.41
C THR A 12 30.60 1.35 11.78
N ALA A 13 30.04 2.53 11.51
CA ALA A 13 28.62 2.75 11.59
C ALA A 13 27.93 1.95 10.46
N VAL A 14 27.21 0.91 10.82
CA VAL A 14 26.36 0.17 9.89
C VAL A 14 25.10 1.00 9.68
N PHE A 15 25.04 1.74 8.58
CA PHE A 15 23.79 2.37 8.13
C PHE A 15 22.90 1.26 7.56
N THR A 16 21.86 0.90 8.27
CA THR A 16 20.78 0.08 7.71
C THR A 16 19.96 0.97 6.76
N ALA A 17 20.24 0.86 5.46
CA ALA A 17 19.39 1.51 4.46
C ALA A 17 17.99 0.87 4.53
N HIS A 18 16.99 1.66 4.90
CA HIS A 18 15.60 1.25 4.88
C HIS A 18 15.06 1.48 3.47
N ALA A 19 14.84 0.41 2.74
CA ALA A 19 14.20 0.46 1.42
C ALA A 19 12.78 1.05 1.51
N VAL A 20 12.32 1.70 0.43
CA VAL A 20 10.94 2.17 0.33
C VAL A 20 9.98 1.03 0.64
N ARG A 21 9.01 1.28 1.51
CA ARG A 21 7.92 0.36 1.85
C ARG A 21 6.57 1.06 1.73
N LEU A 22 5.53 0.27 1.50
CA LEU A 22 4.15 0.72 1.29
C LEU A 22 3.23 0.14 2.37
N PRO A 23 2.13 0.82 2.71
CA PRO A 23 1.10 0.23 3.57
C PRO A 23 0.37 -0.89 2.83
N ALA A 24 -0.21 -1.83 3.57
CA ALA A 24 -0.86 -3.01 3.01
C ALA A 24 -1.97 -2.68 1.98
N VAL A 25 -2.67 -1.55 2.16
CA VAL A 25 -3.73 -1.11 1.24
C VAL A 25 -3.19 -0.68 -0.13
N ILE A 26 -1.91 -0.31 -0.23
CA ILE A 26 -1.24 0.00 -1.50
C ILE A 26 -0.45 -1.23 -1.93
N ASN A 27 -1.09 -2.12 -2.64
CA ASN A 27 -0.51 -3.41 -3.04
C ASN A 27 -1.04 -3.86 -4.41
N SER A 28 -0.49 -4.94 -4.93
CA SER A 28 -1.05 -5.61 -6.12
C SER A 28 -2.51 -5.96 -5.93
N ASN A 29 -3.27 -6.07 -7.01
CA ASN A 29 -4.71 -6.31 -7.07
C ASN A 29 -5.58 -5.17 -6.52
N MET A 30 -5.04 -4.03 -6.11
CA MET A 30 -5.83 -2.91 -5.61
C MET A 30 -6.67 -2.23 -6.70
N VAL A 31 -7.70 -1.50 -6.26
CA VAL A 31 -8.45 -0.57 -7.10
C VAL A 31 -8.16 0.85 -6.63
N LEU A 32 -7.79 1.75 -7.55
CA LEU A 32 -7.61 3.16 -7.29
C LEU A 32 -8.88 3.93 -7.66
N GLN A 33 -9.25 4.91 -6.82
CA GLN A 33 -10.46 5.72 -7.03
C GLN A 33 -10.33 6.56 -8.31
N ARG A 34 -11.33 6.47 -9.17
CA ARG A 34 -11.44 7.28 -10.40
C ARG A 34 -11.82 8.75 -10.11
N ASP A 35 -11.58 9.61 -11.09
CA ASP A 35 -12.06 11.00 -11.20
C ASP A 35 -11.65 11.95 -10.07
N MET A 36 -10.74 11.53 -9.19
CA MET A 36 -10.15 12.38 -8.15
C MET A 36 -8.63 12.22 -8.09
N GLN A 37 -7.97 13.07 -7.33
CA GLN A 37 -6.54 12.90 -7.04
C GLN A 37 -6.34 11.69 -6.14
N VAL A 38 -5.41 10.81 -6.52
CA VAL A 38 -5.13 9.57 -5.78
C VAL A 38 -3.83 9.72 -5.00
N PRO A 39 -3.88 9.71 -3.67
CA PRO A 39 -2.67 9.70 -2.86
C PRO A 39 -2.01 8.32 -2.90
N ILE A 40 -0.70 8.30 -3.12
CA ILE A 40 0.17 7.13 -2.93
C ILE A 40 1.23 7.53 -1.92
N TRP A 41 1.37 6.75 -0.86
CA TRP A 41 2.25 7.09 0.26
C TRP A 41 2.96 5.87 0.83
N GLY A 42 3.98 6.12 1.63
CA GLY A 42 4.72 5.07 2.30
C GLY A 42 5.86 5.65 3.14
N TRP A 43 6.84 4.82 3.37
CA TRP A 43 8.03 5.16 4.16
C TRP A 43 9.30 4.82 3.39
N GLY A 44 10.39 5.48 3.72
CA GLY A 44 11.73 5.27 3.19
C GLY A 44 12.75 5.96 4.09
N ASP A 45 13.98 6.02 3.68
CA ASP A 45 15.02 6.74 4.42
C ASP A 45 14.75 8.26 4.39
N ALA A 46 15.11 8.95 5.47
CA ALA A 46 15.01 10.41 5.52
C ALA A 46 15.82 11.05 4.37
N GLY A 47 15.16 11.88 3.57
CA GLY A 47 15.77 12.50 2.39
C GLY A 47 15.83 11.62 1.14
N GLU A 48 15.30 10.41 1.19
CA GLU A 48 15.22 9.51 0.02
C GLU A 48 14.31 10.10 -1.06
N LYS A 49 14.80 10.12 -2.31
CA LYS A 49 13.99 10.53 -3.46
C LYS A 49 13.13 9.35 -3.91
N VAL A 50 11.81 9.57 -3.93
CA VAL A 50 10.83 8.57 -4.33
C VAL A 50 10.07 9.04 -5.55
N SER A 51 9.91 8.17 -6.54
CA SER A 51 9.06 8.41 -7.71
C SER A 51 7.99 7.33 -7.84
N VAL A 52 6.79 7.75 -8.23
CA VAL A 52 5.65 6.87 -8.51
C VAL A 52 5.22 7.05 -9.95
N SER A 53 5.11 5.95 -10.68
CA SER A 53 4.68 5.93 -12.07
C SER A 53 3.44 5.05 -12.23
N PHE A 54 2.37 5.60 -12.84
CA PHE A 54 1.13 4.88 -13.12
C PHE A 54 0.32 5.58 -14.21
N ALA A 55 -0.28 4.82 -15.13
CA ALA A 55 -1.19 5.33 -16.19
C ALA A 55 -0.63 6.55 -16.94
N GLY A 56 0.64 6.50 -17.34
CA GLY A 56 1.32 7.59 -18.07
C GLY A 56 1.72 8.79 -17.21
N GLN A 57 1.41 8.80 -15.93
CA GLN A 57 1.82 9.84 -15.00
C GLN A 57 3.09 9.40 -14.24
N LYS A 58 3.98 10.36 -13.98
CA LYS A 58 5.11 10.20 -13.05
C LYS A 58 5.09 11.36 -12.06
N LYS A 59 5.18 11.04 -10.77
CA LYS A 59 5.27 12.02 -9.67
C LYS A 59 6.47 11.70 -8.80
N GLU A 60 7.11 12.74 -8.30
CA GLU A 60 8.31 12.62 -7.48
C GLU A 60 8.14 13.38 -6.17
N THR A 61 8.78 12.90 -5.13
CA THR A 61 8.82 13.50 -3.80
C THR A 61 10.11 13.10 -3.09
N THR A 62 10.33 13.70 -1.92
CA THR A 62 11.42 13.33 -1.04
C THR A 62 10.83 12.95 0.32
N ALA A 63 11.28 11.84 0.89
CA ALA A 63 10.88 11.41 2.22
C ALA A 63 11.30 12.43 3.28
N GLY A 64 10.40 12.75 4.18
CA GLY A 64 10.63 13.67 5.27
C GLY A 64 11.64 13.13 6.29
N LYS A 65 11.97 13.95 7.31
CA LYS A 65 12.86 13.57 8.42
C LYS A 65 12.34 12.34 9.20
N ASN A 66 11.01 12.12 9.21
CA ASN A 66 10.37 10.96 9.82
C ASN A 66 10.27 9.76 8.86
N GLY A 67 10.86 9.84 7.66
CA GLY A 67 10.83 8.81 6.64
C GLY A 67 9.52 8.74 5.85
N GLU A 68 8.49 9.53 6.17
CA GLU A 68 7.21 9.51 5.46
C GLU A 68 7.30 10.25 4.13
N TRP A 69 6.65 9.71 3.11
CA TRP A 69 6.50 10.35 1.81
C TRP A 69 5.09 10.18 1.25
N MET A 70 4.68 11.10 0.41
CA MET A 70 3.42 11.03 -0.31
C MET A 70 3.54 11.74 -1.66
N VAL A 71 2.91 11.19 -2.69
CA VAL A 71 2.61 11.87 -3.94
C VAL A 71 1.11 11.84 -4.21
N ARG A 72 0.61 12.73 -5.06
CA ARG A 72 -0.76 12.71 -5.54
C ARG A 72 -0.75 12.55 -7.05
N LEU A 73 -1.23 11.41 -7.52
CA LEU A 73 -1.53 11.22 -8.95
C LEU A 73 -2.70 12.14 -9.31
N GLY A 74 -2.68 12.65 -10.53
CA GLY A 74 -3.82 13.40 -11.08
C GLY A 74 -5.04 12.48 -11.26
N LYS A 75 -6.18 13.07 -11.62
CA LYS A 75 -7.43 12.33 -11.87
C LYS A 75 -7.19 11.16 -12.83
N LEU A 76 -7.64 10.00 -12.46
CA LEU A 76 -7.57 8.77 -13.25
C LEU A 76 -8.94 8.50 -13.86
N LYS A 77 -8.97 8.08 -15.11
CA LYS A 77 -10.19 7.57 -15.76
C LYS A 77 -10.38 6.11 -15.40
N ALA A 78 -11.65 5.68 -15.25
CA ALA A 78 -11.97 4.26 -15.02
C ALA A 78 -11.30 3.36 -16.06
N ASN A 79 -10.63 2.34 -15.58
CA ASN A 79 -9.96 1.35 -16.43
C ASN A 79 -10.02 -0.04 -15.77
N ALA A 80 -10.72 -0.95 -16.41
CA ALA A 80 -10.84 -2.34 -15.99
C ALA A 80 -9.75 -3.26 -16.56
N SER A 81 -8.80 -2.70 -17.31
CA SER A 81 -7.62 -3.44 -17.77
C SER A 81 -6.51 -3.33 -16.74
N PRO A 82 -5.94 -4.46 -16.29
CA PRO A 82 -4.86 -4.46 -15.31
C PRO A 82 -3.66 -3.62 -15.75
N SER A 83 -3.13 -2.83 -14.84
CA SER A 83 -1.97 -1.96 -15.08
C SER A 83 -0.98 -2.12 -13.94
N THR A 84 0.30 -1.79 -14.19
CA THR A 84 1.35 -1.85 -13.18
C THR A 84 1.63 -0.46 -12.63
N LEU A 85 1.59 -0.32 -11.29
CA LEU A 85 2.08 0.86 -10.58
C LEU A 85 3.51 0.59 -10.11
N THR A 86 4.42 1.50 -10.40
CA THR A 86 5.82 1.37 -10.01
C THR A 86 6.20 2.47 -9.03
N VAL A 87 6.77 2.07 -7.89
CA VAL A 87 7.38 2.96 -6.91
C VAL A 87 8.88 2.70 -6.93
N LYS A 88 9.67 3.75 -7.12
CA LYS A 88 11.13 3.69 -7.16
C LYS A 88 11.72 4.66 -6.15
N GLY A 89 12.50 4.12 -5.26
CA GLY A 89 13.41 4.81 -4.36
C GLY A 89 14.78 4.14 -4.44
N ASN A 90 15.41 3.80 -3.31
CA ASN A 90 16.62 2.99 -3.25
C ASN A 90 16.35 1.54 -3.73
N ASN A 91 15.11 1.09 -3.66
CA ASN A 91 14.58 -0.14 -4.25
C ASN A 91 13.51 0.17 -5.29
N VAL A 92 13.00 -0.86 -5.95
CA VAL A 92 11.89 -0.76 -6.90
C VAL A 92 10.78 -1.73 -6.47
N ILE A 93 9.57 -1.20 -6.27
CA ILE A 93 8.36 -1.97 -5.99
C ILE A 93 7.46 -1.89 -7.22
N LYS A 94 7.05 -3.02 -7.76
CA LYS A 94 6.07 -3.12 -8.84
C LYS A 94 4.80 -3.73 -8.27
N LEU A 95 3.69 -3.01 -8.35
CA LEU A 95 2.38 -3.47 -7.96
C LEU A 95 1.62 -3.81 -9.23
N GLU A 96 1.29 -5.07 -9.37
CA GLU A 96 0.66 -5.61 -10.57
C GLU A 96 -0.87 -5.67 -10.42
N ASN A 97 -1.56 -5.80 -11.55
CA ASN A 97 -3.00 -5.99 -11.59
C ASN A 97 -3.80 -4.88 -10.90
N VAL A 98 -3.33 -3.63 -11.02
CA VAL A 98 -4.00 -2.45 -10.47
C VAL A 98 -5.10 -1.99 -11.41
N LEU A 99 -6.31 -1.83 -10.90
CA LEU A 99 -7.47 -1.31 -11.61
C LEU A 99 -7.76 0.15 -11.21
N VAL A 100 -8.57 0.83 -12.00
CA VAL A 100 -9.10 2.15 -11.68
C VAL A 100 -10.63 2.09 -11.75
N GLY A 101 -11.30 2.36 -10.65
CA GLY A 101 -12.76 2.24 -10.55
C GLY A 101 -13.34 2.96 -9.34
N GLU A 102 -14.49 2.51 -8.88
CA GLU A 102 -15.10 3.00 -7.65
C GLU A 102 -14.53 2.26 -6.45
N VAL A 103 -14.21 3.00 -5.39
CA VAL A 103 -13.75 2.45 -4.10
C VAL A 103 -14.78 2.77 -3.03
N TRP A 104 -15.31 1.72 -2.42
CA TRP A 104 -16.32 1.82 -1.36
C TRP A 104 -15.69 1.45 -0.02
N ILE A 105 -16.01 2.23 1.02
CA ILE A 105 -15.66 1.90 2.39
C ILE A 105 -16.87 1.25 3.03
N CYS A 106 -16.77 -0.04 3.34
CA CYS A 106 -17.82 -0.82 3.98
C CYS A 106 -17.46 -0.98 5.46
N SER A 107 -18.20 -0.30 6.34
CA SER A 107 -17.99 -0.33 7.78
C SER A 107 -19.34 -0.23 8.49
N GLY A 108 -19.41 -0.67 9.73
CA GLY A 108 -20.64 -0.59 10.52
C GLY A 108 -20.57 -1.45 11.78
N GLN A 109 -21.70 -2.05 12.12
CA GLN A 109 -21.85 -2.96 13.26
C GLN A 109 -21.99 -4.41 12.77
N SER A 110 -22.54 -5.30 13.61
CA SER A 110 -22.67 -6.73 13.35
C SER A 110 -23.29 -7.11 11.99
N ASN A 111 -24.18 -6.29 11.45
CA ASN A 111 -24.77 -6.54 10.12
C ASN A 111 -23.72 -6.45 8.98
N MET A 112 -22.62 -5.75 9.18
CA MET A 112 -21.52 -5.71 8.21
C MET A 112 -20.65 -6.97 8.21
N GLU A 113 -20.83 -7.86 9.18
CA GLU A 113 -20.20 -9.17 9.25
C GLU A 113 -21.05 -10.28 8.64
N TRP A 114 -22.27 -9.94 8.16
CA TRP A 114 -23.19 -10.91 7.59
C TRP A 114 -22.66 -11.48 6.30
N ARG A 115 -22.36 -12.74 6.32
CA ARG A 115 -21.74 -13.45 5.18
C ARG A 115 -22.81 -13.92 4.20
N VAL A 116 -22.48 -14.00 2.92
CA VAL A 116 -23.34 -14.55 1.87
C VAL A 116 -23.81 -15.99 2.22
N SER A 117 -22.98 -16.77 2.93
CA SER A 117 -23.33 -18.10 3.42
C SER A 117 -24.53 -18.12 4.40
N GLN A 118 -24.91 -16.97 4.94
CA GLN A 118 -26.03 -16.79 5.88
C GLN A 118 -27.25 -16.12 5.23
N CYS A 119 -27.18 -15.79 3.93
CA CYS A 119 -28.27 -15.20 3.16
C CYS A 119 -29.20 -16.26 2.56
N ALA A 120 -30.31 -15.83 1.92
CA ALA A 120 -31.16 -16.72 1.17
C ALA A 120 -30.41 -17.30 -0.06
N ASN A 121 -30.62 -18.57 -0.36
CA ASN A 121 -30.00 -19.28 -1.49
C ASN A 121 -28.47 -19.21 -1.53
N PRO A 122 -27.75 -19.40 -0.42
CA PRO A 122 -26.31 -19.08 -0.33
C PRO A 122 -25.46 -19.91 -1.30
N LYS A 123 -25.80 -21.17 -1.53
CA LYS A 123 -25.03 -22.05 -2.44
C LYS A 123 -25.09 -21.54 -3.88
N GLU A 124 -26.25 -21.10 -4.32
CA GLU A 124 -26.49 -20.56 -5.67
C GLU A 124 -25.76 -19.22 -5.84
N GLU A 125 -25.88 -18.31 -4.85
CA GLU A 125 -25.25 -16.99 -4.89
C GLU A 125 -23.72 -17.11 -4.88
N ILE A 126 -23.16 -18.01 -4.06
CA ILE A 126 -21.71 -18.25 -4.04
C ILE A 126 -21.22 -18.83 -5.37
N ALA A 127 -21.96 -19.78 -5.95
CA ALA A 127 -21.59 -20.39 -7.23
C ALA A 127 -21.61 -19.40 -8.41
N LYS A 128 -22.45 -18.34 -8.32
CA LYS A 128 -22.55 -17.28 -9.34
C LYS A 128 -21.61 -16.11 -9.08
N SER A 129 -20.97 -16.01 -7.92
CA SER A 129 -20.16 -14.86 -7.50
C SER A 129 -18.75 -14.86 -8.12
N ASN A 130 -18.66 -14.90 -9.44
CA ASN A 130 -17.40 -14.76 -10.15
C ASN A 130 -17.31 -13.37 -10.79
N TYR A 131 -16.82 -12.40 -10.02
CA TYR A 131 -16.71 -10.99 -10.42
C TYR A 131 -15.25 -10.51 -10.32
N PRO A 132 -14.35 -10.90 -11.22
CA PRO A 132 -12.90 -10.62 -11.08
C PRO A 132 -12.53 -9.14 -11.15
N LYS A 133 -13.49 -8.26 -11.43
CA LYS A 133 -13.31 -6.79 -11.39
C LYS A 133 -13.76 -6.18 -10.07
N ILE A 134 -14.43 -6.94 -9.21
CA ILE A 134 -14.73 -6.54 -7.82
C ILE A 134 -13.59 -7.07 -6.96
N ARG A 135 -12.91 -6.18 -6.26
CA ARG A 135 -11.78 -6.48 -5.41
C ARG A 135 -12.13 -6.13 -3.97
N LEU A 136 -11.79 -6.98 -3.05
CA LEU A 136 -12.05 -6.81 -1.64
C LEU A 136 -10.72 -6.58 -0.91
N PHE A 137 -10.65 -5.50 -0.13
CA PHE A 137 -9.59 -5.32 0.85
C PHE A 137 -10.17 -5.65 2.23
N ASP A 138 -9.83 -6.81 2.72
CA ASP A 138 -10.30 -7.29 4.02
C ASP A 138 -9.33 -6.82 5.11
N VAL A 139 -9.86 -6.01 6.05
CA VAL A 139 -9.12 -5.60 7.24
C VAL A 139 -9.36 -6.65 8.32
N PRO A 140 -8.37 -7.48 8.65
CA PRO A 140 -8.58 -8.60 9.57
C PRO A 140 -8.88 -8.13 10.97
N GLY A 141 -9.95 -8.69 11.51
CA GLY A 141 -10.21 -8.80 12.92
C GLY A 141 -10.73 -7.57 13.64
N HIS A 142 -11.36 -7.81 14.75
CA HIS A 142 -11.89 -6.86 15.72
C HIS A 142 -10.81 -6.08 16.48
N THR A 143 -9.79 -5.59 15.81
CA THR A 143 -8.71 -4.84 16.44
C THR A 143 -9.20 -3.42 16.71
N VAL A 144 -9.73 -3.20 17.90
CA VAL A 144 -10.03 -1.85 18.38
C VAL A 144 -8.71 -1.22 18.81
N HIS A 145 -8.27 -0.20 18.08
CA HIS A 145 -7.14 0.63 18.49
C HIS A 145 -7.66 1.94 19.04
N PRO A 146 -7.18 2.39 20.21
CA PRO A 146 -7.62 3.64 20.82
C PRO A 146 -7.22 4.88 20.00
N LEU A 147 -6.26 4.73 19.11
CA LEU A 147 -5.75 5.80 18.23
C LEU A 147 -5.79 5.35 16.76
N PRO A 148 -5.95 6.29 15.81
CA PRO A 148 -5.85 5.99 14.39
C PRO A 148 -4.52 5.31 14.06
N GLN A 149 -4.57 4.22 13.31
CA GLN A 149 -3.39 3.50 12.86
C GLN A 149 -2.98 3.98 11.46
N ARG A 150 -1.70 4.25 11.26
CA ARG A 150 -1.15 4.65 9.95
C ARG A 150 -0.90 3.47 9.02
N GLU A 151 -0.79 2.28 9.59
CA GLU A 151 -0.54 1.03 8.88
C GLU A 151 -1.58 0.00 9.33
N GLY A 152 -2.56 -0.27 8.47
CA GLY A 152 -3.52 -1.35 8.65
C GLY A 152 -2.97 -2.66 8.09
N LYS A 153 -3.36 -3.79 8.70
CA LYS A 153 -3.15 -5.12 8.10
C LYS A 153 -4.29 -5.39 7.12
N GLY A 154 -4.02 -6.16 6.10
CA GLY A 154 -5.02 -6.57 5.12
C GLY A 154 -4.38 -7.00 3.82
N GLU A 155 -5.20 -7.56 2.95
CA GLU A 155 -4.80 -7.96 1.59
C GLU A 155 -5.94 -7.74 0.60
N TRP A 156 -5.61 -7.48 -0.65
CA TRP A 156 -6.56 -7.43 -1.74
C TRP A 156 -6.85 -8.82 -2.28
N LYS A 157 -8.14 -9.15 -2.43
CA LYS A 157 -8.66 -10.40 -2.99
C LYS A 157 -9.49 -10.13 -4.24
N GLU A 158 -9.38 -11.02 -5.21
CA GLU A 158 -10.22 -11.06 -6.41
C GLU A 158 -11.46 -11.90 -6.17
#